data_f00d4f1e815cd1b8a41daee37c913e0c
#
_entry.id   f00d4f1e815cd1b8a41daee37c913e0c
#
_cell.length_a   1.000
_cell.length_b   1.000
_cell.length_c   1.000
_cell.angle_alpha   90.00
_cell.angle_beta   90.00
_cell.angle_gamma   90.00
#
_symmetry.space_group_name_H-M   'P 1'
#
loop_
_entity.id
_entity.type
_entity.pdbx_description
1 polymer ?
#
loop_
_entity_poly.entity_id
_entity_poly.type
_entity_poly.pdbx_seq_one_letter_code
_entity_poly.pdbx_strand_id
1 'polypeptide(L)'
;MGMIRLGNKPPLTVAPEDSVFHAARAMTERKVGAATVVDGTQVVGVVTERDVMKKVVATGIDPATTSVREIMTSPVLTIGLKTTVATAATMMRKHHIRHLVVLDDNDQLAGMLALRYLLYDLMDDMERNVGDLMGFIMTDGPGG
;
A
#
# COMPACT_ATOMS: atom_id res chain seq x y z
N MET A 1 11.71 7.66 13.27
CA MET A 1 10.47 7.13 12.67
C MET A 1 10.04 5.90 13.44
N GLY A 2 8.75 5.80 13.73
CA GLY A 2 8.20 4.68 14.48
C GLY A 2 7.78 3.50 13.62
N MET A 3 6.92 2.69 14.21
CA MET A 3 6.28 1.59 13.50
C MET A 3 5.26 2.11 12.48
N ILE A 4 4.97 1.29 11.50
CA ILE A 4 3.94 1.59 10.51
C ILE A 4 2.59 1.83 11.19
N ARG A 5 1.76 2.65 10.55
CA ARG A 5 0.38 2.89 11.00
C ARG A 5 -0.56 2.43 9.91
N LEU A 6 -1.58 1.68 10.32
CA LEU A 6 -2.65 1.27 9.43
C LEU A 6 -3.86 2.16 9.66
N GLY A 7 -4.56 2.48 8.59
CA GLY A 7 -5.80 3.25 8.70
C GLY A 7 -6.90 2.44 9.39
N ASN A 8 -7.98 3.12 9.77
CA ASN A 8 -9.11 2.50 10.44
C ASN A 8 -10.01 1.68 9.50
N LYS A 9 -9.81 1.82 8.20
CA LYS A 9 -10.62 1.08 7.22
C LYS A 9 -10.01 -0.29 6.95
N PRO A 10 -10.83 -1.35 6.84
CA PRO A 10 -10.31 -2.65 6.46
C PRO A 10 -9.70 -2.58 5.06
N PRO A 11 -8.67 -3.39 4.79
CA PRO A 11 -8.08 -3.42 3.45
C PRO A 11 -9.09 -3.95 2.43
N LEU A 12 -9.01 -3.44 1.21
CA LEU A 12 -9.82 -3.97 0.13
C LEU A 12 -9.33 -5.35 -0.25
N THR A 13 -10.24 -6.33 -0.25
CA THR A 13 -9.93 -7.69 -0.68
C THR A 13 -10.77 -8.08 -1.87
N VAL A 14 -10.20 -8.91 -2.73
CA VAL A 14 -10.90 -9.51 -3.86
C VAL A 14 -10.55 -11.01 -3.88
N ALA A 15 -11.43 -11.81 -4.47
CA ALA A 15 -11.17 -13.23 -4.64
C ALA A 15 -10.38 -13.47 -5.94
N PRO A 16 -9.58 -14.56 -6.00
CA PRO A 16 -8.80 -14.85 -7.22
C PRO A 16 -9.65 -15.04 -8.46
N GLU A 17 -10.88 -15.51 -8.28
CA GLU A 17 -11.79 -15.78 -9.39
C GLU A 17 -12.67 -14.59 -9.76
N ASP A 18 -12.57 -13.48 -9.03
CA ASP A 18 -13.25 -12.24 -9.39
C ASP A 18 -12.68 -11.73 -10.72
N SER A 19 -13.52 -11.03 -11.51
CA SER A 19 -13.02 -10.42 -12.73
C SER A 19 -12.13 -9.22 -12.42
N VAL A 20 -11.21 -8.94 -13.32
CA VAL A 20 -10.37 -7.74 -13.23
C VAL A 20 -11.26 -6.49 -13.21
N PHE A 21 -12.34 -6.50 -13.98
CA PHE A 21 -13.30 -5.39 -14.00
C PHE A 21 -13.90 -5.13 -12.62
N HIS A 22 -14.31 -6.20 -11.91
CA HIS A 22 -14.79 -6.09 -10.53
C HIS A 22 -13.75 -5.47 -9.61
N ALA A 23 -12.51 -5.96 -9.67
CA ALA A 23 -11.42 -5.43 -8.85
C ALA A 23 -11.16 -3.96 -9.15
N ALA A 24 -11.12 -3.58 -10.43
CA ALA A 24 -10.88 -2.21 -10.84
C ALA A 24 -11.97 -1.27 -10.34
N ARG A 25 -13.24 -1.69 -10.42
CA ARG A 25 -14.35 -0.91 -9.88
C ARG A 25 -14.26 -0.74 -8.38
N ALA A 26 -13.98 -1.83 -7.66
CA ALA A 26 -13.85 -1.78 -6.21
C ALA A 26 -12.71 -0.86 -5.77
N MET A 27 -11.58 -0.92 -6.46
CA MET A 27 -10.45 -0.02 -6.20
C MET A 27 -10.80 1.44 -6.45
N THR A 28 -11.51 1.70 -7.53
CA THR A 28 -11.94 3.06 -7.89
C THR A 28 -12.92 3.61 -6.85
N GLU A 29 -13.90 2.82 -6.44
CA GLU A 29 -14.90 3.22 -5.44
C GLU A 29 -14.24 3.49 -4.08
N ARG A 30 -13.25 2.69 -3.70
CA ARG A 30 -12.52 2.84 -2.44
C ARG A 30 -11.37 3.85 -2.52
N LYS A 31 -11.07 4.37 -3.73
CA LYS A 31 -9.97 5.32 -3.98
C LYS A 31 -8.63 4.77 -3.52
N VAL A 32 -8.39 3.51 -3.81
CA VAL A 32 -7.13 2.83 -3.49
C VAL A 32 -6.47 2.31 -4.77
N GLY A 33 -5.15 2.19 -4.74
CA GLY A 33 -4.38 1.76 -5.91
C GLY A 33 -4.05 0.27 -5.94
N ALA A 34 -4.53 -0.49 -4.96
CA ALA A 34 -4.25 -1.92 -4.87
C ALA A 34 -5.33 -2.63 -4.07
N ALA A 35 -5.49 -3.91 -4.34
CA ALA A 35 -6.35 -4.80 -3.55
C ALA A 35 -5.57 -6.06 -3.21
N THR A 36 -5.83 -6.61 -2.03
CA THR A 36 -5.26 -7.88 -1.61
C THR A 36 -6.13 -9.00 -2.15
N VAL A 37 -5.51 -9.98 -2.79
CA VAL A 37 -6.22 -11.16 -3.31
C VAL A 37 -6.19 -12.23 -2.25
N VAL A 38 -7.38 -12.62 -1.79
CA VAL A 38 -7.55 -13.57 -0.68
C VAL A 38 -8.36 -14.76 -1.17
N ASP A 39 -7.81 -15.95 -0.95
CA ASP A 39 -8.49 -17.22 -1.22
C ASP A 39 -8.85 -17.87 0.12
N GLY A 40 -10.13 -17.82 0.48
CA GLY A 40 -10.56 -18.20 1.82
C GLY A 40 -9.99 -17.25 2.86
N THR A 41 -9.05 -17.73 3.68
CA THR A 41 -8.35 -16.92 4.68
C THR A 41 -6.91 -16.60 4.30
N GLN A 42 -6.44 -17.09 3.14
CA GLN A 42 -5.04 -16.94 2.74
C GLN A 42 -4.86 -15.83 1.72
N VAL A 43 -3.86 -14.99 1.96
CA VAL A 43 -3.42 -14.00 0.98
C VAL A 43 -2.64 -14.73 -0.10
N VAL A 44 -3.10 -14.63 -1.35
CA VAL A 44 -2.47 -15.32 -2.47
C VAL A 44 -1.85 -14.38 -3.50
N GLY A 45 -2.18 -13.10 -3.45
CA GLY A 45 -1.62 -12.15 -4.39
C GLY A 45 -2.01 -10.72 -4.05
N VAL A 46 -1.53 -9.80 -4.88
CA VAL A 46 -1.91 -8.40 -4.86
C VAL A 46 -2.19 -7.97 -6.29
N VAL A 47 -3.28 -7.24 -6.50
CA VAL A 47 -3.58 -6.62 -7.79
C VAL A 47 -3.49 -5.12 -7.64
N THR A 48 -2.74 -4.47 -8.53
CA THR A 48 -2.50 -3.03 -8.50
C THR A 48 -3.01 -2.36 -9.77
N GLU A 49 -3.14 -1.03 -9.72
CA GLU A 49 -3.43 -0.23 -10.91
C GLU A 49 -2.45 -0.53 -12.03
N ARG A 50 -1.17 -0.69 -11.69
CA ARG A 50 -0.13 -1.01 -12.67
C ARG A 50 -0.37 -2.37 -13.33
N ASP A 51 -0.79 -3.38 -12.55
CA ASP A 51 -1.12 -4.69 -13.11
C ASP A 51 -2.25 -4.57 -14.13
N VAL A 52 -3.30 -3.81 -13.82
CA VAL A 52 -4.41 -3.61 -14.73
C VAL A 52 -3.95 -2.90 -16.01
N MET A 53 -3.17 -1.84 -15.86
CA MET A 53 -2.67 -1.11 -17.02
C MET A 53 -1.78 -1.99 -17.90
N LYS A 54 -0.80 -2.67 -17.31
CA LYS A 54 0.22 -3.41 -18.07
C LYS A 54 -0.27 -4.74 -18.61
N LYS A 55 -1.08 -5.45 -17.83
CA LYS A 55 -1.43 -6.84 -18.13
C LYS A 55 -2.82 -6.97 -18.76
N VAL A 56 -3.62 -5.95 -18.72
CA VAL A 56 -4.98 -5.97 -19.27
C VAL A 56 -5.12 -4.92 -20.37
N VAL A 57 -4.96 -3.64 -20.05
CA VAL A 57 -5.17 -2.56 -21.02
C VAL A 57 -4.13 -2.63 -22.15
N ALA A 58 -2.83 -2.73 -21.79
CA ALA A 58 -1.75 -2.75 -22.77
C ALA A 58 -1.71 -4.01 -23.61
N THR A 59 -2.30 -5.11 -23.15
CA THR A 59 -2.37 -6.37 -23.88
C THR A 59 -3.66 -6.56 -24.66
N GLY A 60 -4.63 -5.67 -24.43
CA GLY A 60 -5.91 -5.73 -25.16
C GLY A 60 -6.86 -6.83 -24.73
N ILE A 61 -6.64 -7.44 -23.56
CA ILE A 61 -7.59 -8.47 -23.07
C ILE A 61 -8.76 -7.83 -22.39
N ASP A 62 -9.88 -8.57 -22.34
CA ASP A 62 -11.13 -8.08 -21.76
C ASP A 62 -11.11 -8.21 -20.23
N PRO A 63 -11.18 -7.11 -19.49
CA PRO A 63 -11.19 -7.17 -18.02
C PRO A 63 -12.43 -7.88 -17.45
N ALA A 64 -13.53 -7.90 -18.17
CA ALA A 64 -14.76 -8.53 -17.70
C ALA A 64 -14.68 -10.06 -17.72
N THR A 65 -13.83 -10.63 -18.57
CA THR A 65 -13.69 -12.08 -18.73
C THR A 65 -12.34 -12.61 -18.25
N THR A 66 -11.48 -11.74 -17.75
CA THR A 66 -10.18 -12.10 -17.20
C THR A 66 -10.28 -12.14 -15.68
N SER A 67 -9.81 -13.22 -15.05
CA SER A 67 -9.83 -13.32 -13.58
C SER A 67 -8.64 -12.58 -12.98
N VAL A 68 -8.83 -12.13 -11.74
CA VAL A 68 -7.76 -11.49 -10.96
C VAL A 68 -6.55 -12.41 -10.84
N ARG A 69 -6.76 -13.71 -10.71
CA ARG A 69 -5.70 -14.72 -10.62
C ARG A 69 -4.71 -14.63 -11.78
N GLU A 70 -5.22 -14.30 -12.97
CA GLU A 70 -4.37 -14.28 -14.19
C GLU A 70 -3.41 -13.09 -14.21
N ILE A 71 -3.72 -12.02 -13.49
CA ILE A 71 -2.90 -10.79 -13.54
C ILE A 71 -2.27 -10.41 -12.20
N MET A 72 -2.69 -11.00 -11.09
CA MET A 72 -2.17 -10.64 -9.77
C MET A 72 -0.66 -10.87 -9.68
N THR A 73 -0.02 -10.09 -8.83
CA THR A 73 1.39 -10.32 -8.49
C THR A 73 1.47 -11.34 -7.36
N SER A 74 2.28 -12.38 -7.54
CA SER A 74 2.47 -13.46 -6.58
C SER A 74 3.90 -14.00 -6.74
N PRO A 75 4.60 -14.43 -5.68
CA PRO A 75 4.18 -14.37 -4.28
C PRO A 75 4.11 -12.95 -3.73
N VAL A 76 3.42 -12.79 -2.61
CA VAL A 76 3.20 -11.48 -1.99
C VAL A 76 4.33 -11.17 -1.01
N LEU A 77 4.87 -9.96 -1.08
CA LEU A 77 5.76 -9.46 -0.05
C LEU A 77 4.92 -8.96 1.12
N THR A 78 5.17 -9.51 2.30
CA THR A 78 4.42 -9.19 3.50
C THR A 78 5.33 -8.61 4.58
N ILE A 79 4.73 -7.83 5.46
CA ILE A 79 5.39 -7.30 6.66
C ILE A 79 4.48 -7.53 7.86
N GLY A 80 5.07 -7.46 9.06
CA GLY A 80 4.31 -7.57 10.30
C GLY A 80 3.92 -6.22 10.87
N LEU A 81 3.06 -6.25 11.88
CA LEU A 81 2.56 -5.03 12.54
C LEU A 81 3.66 -4.22 13.23
N LYS A 82 4.77 -4.84 13.60
CA LYS A 82 5.88 -4.18 14.29
C LYS A 82 6.96 -3.67 13.34
N THR A 83 6.74 -3.76 12.05
CA THR A 83 7.67 -3.25 11.05
C THR A 83 7.82 -1.75 11.18
N THR A 84 9.05 -1.25 11.09
CA THR A 84 9.29 0.19 11.12
C THR A 84 9.00 0.83 9.77
N VAL A 85 8.69 2.12 9.79
CA VAL A 85 8.49 2.90 8.55
C VAL A 85 9.75 2.83 7.67
N ALA A 86 10.94 2.91 8.27
CA ALA A 86 12.19 2.84 7.52
C ALA A 86 12.37 1.51 6.80
N THR A 87 12.06 0.39 7.49
CA THR A 87 12.16 -0.94 6.87
C THR A 87 11.15 -1.09 5.74
N ALA A 88 9.90 -0.66 5.95
CA ALA A 88 8.87 -0.73 4.92
C ALA A 88 9.26 0.11 3.68
N ALA A 89 9.75 1.32 3.89
CA ALA A 89 10.19 2.19 2.80
C ALA A 89 11.35 1.57 2.02
N THR A 90 12.30 0.95 2.71
CA THR A 90 13.43 0.26 2.08
C THR A 90 12.96 -0.92 1.23
N MET A 91 12.02 -1.70 1.73
CA MET A 91 11.44 -2.83 0.96
C MET A 91 10.75 -2.34 -0.30
N MET A 92 9.95 -1.28 -0.20
CA MET A 92 9.26 -0.71 -1.36
C MET A 92 10.25 -0.22 -2.42
N ARG A 93 11.32 0.46 -1.99
CA ARG A 93 12.37 0.94 -2.89
C ARG A 93 13.12 -0.21 -3.55
N LYS A 94 13.53 -1.20 -2.77
CA LYS A 94 14.32 -2.34 -3.26
C LYS A 94 13.56 -3.16 -4.29
N HIS A 95 12.28 -3.36 -4.06
CA HIS A 95 11.44 -4.21 -4.92
C HIS A 95 10.62 -3.41 -5.94
N HIS A 96 10.79 -2.09 -5.99
CA HIS A 96 10.06 -1.21 -6.91
C HIS A 96 8.55 -1.37 -6.81
N ILE A 97 8.04 -1.49 -5.58
CA ILE A 97 6.62 -1.63 -5.29
C ILE A 97 6.15 -0.48 -4.41
N ARG A 98 4.86 -0.19 -4.46
CA ARG A 98 4.26 0.91 -3.71
C ARG A 98 3.24 0.43 -2.69
N HIS A 99 3.11 -0.87 -2.53
CA HIS A 99 2.15 -1.48 -1.60
C HIS A 99 2.78 -2.70 -0.93
N LEU A 100 2.55 -2.84 0.37
CA LEU A 100 2.97 -4.00 1.15
C LEU A 100 1.77 -4.53 1.92
N VAL A 101 1.58 -5.84 1.89
CA VAL A 101 0.55 -6.51 2.68
C VAL A 101 1.06 -6.64 4.11
N VAL A 102 0.21 -6.27 5.06
CA VAL A 102 0.54 -6.36 6.48
C VAL A 102 -0.24 -7.52 7.09
N LEU A 103 0.49 -8.44 7.72
CA LEU A 103 -0.09 -9.57 8.42
C LEU A 103 0.03 -9.36 9.94
N ASP A 104 -0.93 -9.87 10.68
CA ASP A 104 -0.86 -9.89 12.13
C ASP A 104 0.00 -11.07 12.63
N ASP A 105 0.09 -11.23 13.96
CA ASP A 105 0.90 -12.28 14.57
C ASP A 105 0.39 -13.69 14.28
N ASN A 106 -0.84 -13.82 13.79
CA ASN A 106 -1.46 -15.10 13.40
C ASN A 106 -1.44 -15.31 11.88
N ASP A 107 -0.61 -14.54 11.15
CA ASP A 107 -0.49 -14.58 9.69
C ASP A 107 -1.81 -14.26 8.96
N GLN A 108 -2.70 -13.53 9.64
CA GLN A 108 -3.94 -13.04 9.04
C GLN A 108 -3.77 -11.64 8.48
N LEU A 109 -4.53 -11.32 7.46
CA LEU A 109 -4.49 -10.01 6.84
C LEU A 109 -4.90 -8.92 7.83
N ALA A 110 -3.97 -8.02 8.15
CA ALA A 110 -4.22 -6.87 9.03
C ALA A 110 -4.46 -5.59 8.23
N GLY A 111 -3.82 -5.45 7.08
CA GLY A 111 -3.97 -4.26 6.27
C GLY A 111 -3.08 -4.24 5.05
N MET A 112 -3.12 -3.13 4.35
CA MET A 112 -2.21 -2.86 3.24
C MET A 112 -1.60 -1.49 3.45
N LEU A 113 -0.27 -1.43 3.36
CA LEU A 113 0.48 -0.20 3.51
C LEU A 113 0.82 0.35 2.13
N ALA A 114 0.40 1.56 1.84
CA ALA A 114 0.72 2.23 0.59
C ALA A 114 1.86 3.23 0.81
N LEU A 115 2.75 3.35 -0.17
CA LEU A 115 3.85 4.32 -0.15
C LEU A 115 3.35 5.73 0.13
N ARG A 116 2.19 6.08 -0.41
CA ARG A 116 1.58 7.40 -0.21
C ARG A 116 1.43 7.74 1.27
N TYR A 117 0.98 6.78 2.08
CA TYR A 117 0.78 7.02 3.52
C TYR A 117 2.11 7.12 4.26
N LEU A 118 3.12 6.35 3.84
CA LEU A 118 4.47 6.52 4.38
C LEU A 118 5.02 7.92 4.10
N LEU A 119 4.78 8.43 2.90
CA LEU A 119 5.20 9.77 2.53
C LEU A 119 4.49 10.84 3.36
N TYR A 120 3.20 10.67 3.63
CA TYR A 120 2.47 11.59 4.49
C TYR A 120 3.04 11.61 5.92
N ASP A 121 3.33 10.43 6.49
CA ASP A 121 3.97 10.34 7.81
C ASP A 121 5.33 11.03 7.83
N LEU A 122 6.14 10.82 6.79
CA LEU A 122 7.44 11.48 6.66
C LEU A 122 7.31 12.98 6.53
N MET A 123 6.35 13.46 5.75
CA MET A 123 6.09 14.89 5.58
C MET A 123 5.65 15.52 6.89
N ASP A 124 4.76 14.85 7.65
CA ASP A 124 4.33 15.34 8.96
C ASP A 124 5.52 15.44 9.92
N ASP A 125 6.41 14.44 9.95
CA ASP A 125 7.61 14.49 10.77
C ASP A 125 8.54 15.62 10.35
N MET A 126 8.71 15.85 9.06
CA MET A 126 9.53 16.94 8.55
C MET A 126 8.94 18.30 8.88
N GLU A 127 7.62 18.45 8.75
CA GLU A 127 6.93 19.69 9.12
C GLU A 127 7.11 20.01 10.61
N ARG A 128 7.00 19.01 11.48
CA ARG A 128 7.26 19.18 12.90
C ARG A 128 8.71 19.61 13.16
N ASN A 129 9.67 18.97 12.53
CA ASN A 129 11.08 19.32 12.66
C ASN A 129 11.37 20.73 12.18
N VAL A 130 10.78 21.13 11.04
CA VAL A 130 10.91 22.49 10.52
C VAL A 130 10.23 23.48 11.45
N GLY A 131 9.04 23.17 11.97
CA GLY A 131 8.34 24.00 12.94
C GLY A 131 9.15 24.23 14.20
N ASP A 132 9.74 23.16 14.73
CA ASP A 132 10.61 23.24 15.91
C ASP A 132 11.84 24.09 15.63
N LEU A 133 12.47 23.91 14.49
CA LEU A 133 13.62 24.71 14.08
C LEU A 133 13.26 26.18 13.90
N MET A 134 12.14 26.46 13.24
CA MET A 134 11.66 27.84 13.06
C MET A 134 11.34 28.50 14.39
N GLY A 135 10.70 27.76 15.30
CA GLY A 135 10.44 28.24 16.64
C GLY A 135 11.73 28.61 17.40
N PHE A 136 12.75 27.76 17.28
CA PHE A 136 14.05 28.04 17.85
C PHE A 136 14.69 29.30 17.26
N ILE A 137 14.66 29.43 15.95
CA ILE A 137 15.21 30.61 15.26
C ILE A 137 14.46 31.89 15.65
N MET A 138 13.15 31.81 15.75
CA MET A 138 12.31 32.98 16.06
C MET A 138 12.44 33.42 17.51
N THR A 139 12.72 32.52 18.44
CA THR A 139 12.83 32.84 19.87
C THR A 139 14.26 33.09 20.34
N ASP A 140 15.20 32.30 19.86
CA ASP A 140 16.59 32.34 20.33
C ASP A 140 17.61 32.58 19.23
N GLY A 141 17.16 32.51 17.99
CA GLY A 141 18.03 32.62 16.84
C GLY A 141 18.45 34.04 16.52
N PRO A 142 19.58 34.19 15.85
CA PRO A 142 20.11 35.51 15.51
C PRO A 142 19.40 36.19 14.36
N GLY A 143 18.52 35.54 13.74
CA GLY A 143 17.93 36.04 12.50
C GLY A 143 16.63 36.77 12.67
N GLY A 144 16.10 36.75 13.78
CA GLY A 144 14.79 37.39 13.94
C GLY A 144 13.88 37.08 12.78
#